data_5998afe07f1128ddcd1217607c02590e
#
_entry.id   5998afe07f1128ddcd1217607c02590e
#
_cell.length_a   1.000
_cell.length_b   1.000
_cell.length_c   1.000
_cell.angle_alpha   90.00
_cell.angle_beta   90.00
_cell.angle_gamma   90.00
#
_symmetry.space_group_name_H-M   'P 1'
#
loop_
_entity.id
_entity.type
_entity.pdbx_description
1 polymer ?
#
loop_
_entity_poly.entity_id
_entity_poly.type
_entity_poly.pdbx_seq_one_letter_code
_entity_poly.pdbx_strand_id
1 'polypeptide(L)'
;MTETANLAQPVTDPNAAHIVLTFDNNKHASLLFVQFEENLTQIEKKLGVSIRSKGNQLTVSGEPSSTEKARRALDNLYGMVKKGHAVAVSDVDGAIRMAVASFDQPSLPAIESKARMSSSQISTRKRTIHARTPTQNSYMRALDKAELVFGVGPAGTGKTFLAV
;
A
#
# COMPACT_ATOMS: atom_id res chain seq x y z
N MET A 1 39.02 32.75 0.01
CA MET A 1 38.84 31.34 0.41
C MET A 1 37.37 31.00 0.19
N THR A 2 37.09 30.47 -0.98
CA THR A 2 35.74 30.13 -1.44
C THR A 2 35.53 28.65 -1.24
N GLU A 3 34.71 28.31 -0.25
CA GLU A 3 34.27 26.93 0.05
C GLU A 3 33.18 26.53 -0.94
N THR A 4 33.58 25.72 -1.91
CA THR A 4 32.69 25.13 -2.89
C THR A 4 31.86 24.05 -2.20
N ALA A 5 30.57 24.33 -2.00
CA ALA A 5 29.57 23.34 -1.59
C ALA A 5 29.52 22.25 -2.65
N ASN A 6 29.98 21.08 -2.28
CA ASN A 6 29.91 19.86 -3.06
C ASN A 6 28.44 19.40 -3.08
N LEU A 7 27.71 19.78 -4.12
CA LEU A 7 26.39 19.23 -4.45
C LEU A 7 26.60 17.75 -4.82
N ALA A 8 26.36 16.88 -3.85
CA ALA A 8 26.27 15.45 -4.08
C ALA A 8 25.24 15.18 -5.17
N GLN A 9 25.73 14.85 -6.37
CA GLN A 9 24.89 14.38 -7.47
C GLN A 9 24.20 13.09 -7.01
N PRO A 10 22.88 12.88 -7.28
CA PRO A 10 22.24 11.62 -6.98
C PRO A 10 22.94 10.53 -7.81
N VAL A 11 23.54 9.59 -7.12
CA VAL A 11 24.09 8.37 -7.72
C VAL A 11 22.90 7.64 -8.37
N THR A 12 22.73 7.81 -9.66
CA THR A 12 21.80 7.00 -10.46
C THR A 12 22.43 5.65 -10.63
N ASP A 13 22.00 4.70 -9.81
CA ASP A 13 22.33 3.29 -9.94
C ASP A 13 21.79 2.82 -11.30
N PRO A 14 22.65 2.33 -12.25
CA PRO A 14 22.22 1.98 -13.61
C PRO A 14 21.22 0.81 -13.65
N ASN A 15 21.01 0.16 -12.52
CA ASN A 15 20.04 -0.94 -12.36
C ASN A 15 18.77 -0.53 -11.59
N ALA A 16 18.60 0.74 -11.25
CA ALA A 16 17.44 1.22 -10.55
C ALA A 16 16.23 1.35 -11.49
N ALA A 17 15.17 0.61 -11.19
CA ALA A 17 13.88 0.79 -11.85
C ALA A 17 13.25 2.11 -11.43
N HIS A 18 12.69 2.83 -12.40
CA HIS A 18 11.95 4.06 -12.17
C HIS A 18 10.51 3.86 -12.63
N ILE A 19 9.57 4.00 -11.71
CA ILE A 19 8.14 3.96 -12.02
C ILE A 19 7.53 5.33 -11.72
N VAL A 20 6.81 5.88 -12.69
CA VAL A 20 6.05 7.13 -12.52
C VAL A 20 4.58 6.78 -12.37
N LEU A 21 4.01 7.12 -11.23
CA LEU A 21 2.58 7.02 -10.96
C LEU A 21 1.94 8.38 -11.16
N THR A 22 0.94 8.46 -12.03
CA THR A 22 0.15 9.69 -12.25
C THR A 22 -1.24 9.49 -11.66
N PHE A 23 -1.68 10.43 -10.85
CA PHE A 23 -2.98 10.39 -10.18
C PHE A 23 -3.98 11.30 -10.87
N ASP A 24 -5.19 10.79 -11.13
CA ASP A 24 -6.22 11.50 -11.92
C ASP A 24 -6.74 12.77 -11.26
N ASN A 25 -6.64 12.88 -9.92
CA ASN A 25 -7.20 14.00 -9.17
C ASN A 25 -6.14 14.63 -8.26
N ASN A 26 -5.82 15.89 -8.56
CA ASN A 26 -4.82 16.66 -7.82
C ASN A 26 -5.19 16.85 -6.34
N LYS A 27 -6.49 16.91 -5.99
CA LYS A 27 -6.95 17.01 -4.60
C LYS A 27 -6.67 15.71 -3.82
N HIS A 28 -6.94 14.56 -4.42
CA HIS A 28 -6.65 13.26 -3.81
C HIS A 28 -5.15 12.99 -3.73
N ALA A 29 -4.40 13.41 -4.74
CA ALA A 29 -2.94 13.36 -4.74
C ALA A 29 -2.35 14.23 -3.63
N SER A 30 -2.81 15.48 -3.48
CA SER A 30 -2.37 16.38 -2.40
C SER A 30 -2.71 15.82 -1.01
N LEU A 31 -3.88 15.23 -0.83
CA LEU A 31 -4.23 14.56 0.43
C LEU A 31 -3.26 13.41 0.73
N LEU A 32 -2.87 12.63 -0.29
CA LEU A 32 -1.93 11.53 -0.13
C LEU A 32 -0.50 12.02 0.14
N PHE A 33 -0.09 13.17 -0.45
CA PHE A 33 1.29 13.64 -0.40
C PHE A 33 1.56 14.63 0.73
N VAL A 34 0.67 15.60 0.96
CA VAL A 34 0.88 16.68 1.92
C VAL A 34 0.54 16.27 3.36
N GLN A 35 -0.51 15.47 3.54
CA GLN A 35 -0.87 14.97 4.88
C GLN A 35 -0.09 13.70 5.27
N PHE A 36 0.66 13.10 4.35
CA PHE A 36 1.25 11.77 4.51
C PHE A 36 2.73 11.69 4.13
N GLU A 37 3.51 12.77 4.25
CA GLU A 37 4.97 12.70 4.11
C GLU A 37 5.59 11.63 5.02
N GLU A 38 5.06 11.49 6.25
CA GLU A 38 5.48 10.43 7.17
C GLU A 38 5.17 9.03 6.61
N ASN A 39 4.03 8.89 5.92
CA ASN A 39 3.62 7.62 5.32
C ASN A 39 4.49 7.25 4.11
N LEU A 40 4.86 8.22 3.28
CA LEU A 40 5.80 7.99 2.16
C LEU A 40 7.18 7.59 2.69
N THR A 41 7.66 8.28 3.72
CA THR A 41 8.92 7.94 4.40
C THR A 41 8.89 6.52 4.99
N GLN A 42 7.74 6.08 5.49
CA GLN A 42 7.57 4.71 5.98
C GLN A 42 7.65 3.67 4.86
N ILE A 43 7.05 3.95 3.70
CA ILE A 43 7.13 3.09 2.51
C ILE A 43 8.59 3.02 2.03
N GLU A 44 9.28 4.16 1.93
CA GLU A 44 10.70 4.23 1.55
C GLU A 44 11.57 3.36 2.44
N LYS A 45 11.46 3.54 3.76
CA LYS A 45 12.25 2.78 4.74
C LYS A 45 11.96 1.29 4.72
N LYS A 46 10.70 0.88 4.57
CA LYS A 46 10.32 -0.54 4.64
C LYS A 46 10.59 -1.30 3.36
N LEU A 47 10.51 -0.64 2.22
CA LEU A 47 10.70 -1.28 0.92
C LEU A 47 12.06 -0.97 0.29
N GLY A 48 12.86 -0.08 0.88
CA GLY A 48 14.18 0.29 0.37
C GLY A 48 14.09 1.02 -0.99
N VAL A 49 13.07 1.87 -1.15
CA VAL A 49 12.86 2.68 -2.36
C VAL A 49 12.99 4.17 -2.03
N SER A 50 13.21 4.99 -3.05
CA SER A 50 13.14 6.46 -2.94
C SER A 50 11.89 6.96 -3.66
N ILE A 51 11.10 7.79 -3.00
CA ILE A 51 9.85 8.32 -3.54
C ILE A 51 9.97 9.85 -3.65
N ARG A 52 9.75 10.36 -4.84
CA ARG A 52 9.74 11.82 -5.10
C ARG A 52 8.37 12.22 -5.62
N SER A 53 7.76 13.22 -4.98
CA SER A 53 6.50 13.79 -5.41
C SER A 53 6.72 15.05 -6.23
N LYS A 54 6.02 15.19 -7.37
CA LYS A 54 5.99 16.40 -8.19
C LYS A 54 4.58 16.60 -8.72
N GLY A 55 3.83 17.53 -8.12
CA GLY A 55 2.44 17.78 -8.48
C GLY A 55 1.53 16.57 -8.24
N ASN A 56 0.94 16.01 -9.29
CA ASN A 56 0.11 14.82 -9.26
C ASN A 56 0.89 13.53 -9.63
N GLN A 57 2.21 13.59 -9.67
CA GLN A 57 3.06 12.45 -10.02
C GLN A 57 3.94 12.04 -8.84
N LEU A 58 4.07 10.74 -8.65
CA LEU A 58 5.07 10.13 -7.79
C LEU A 58 6.06 9.34 -8.63
N THR A 59 7.33 9.64 -8.46
CA THR A 59 8.42 8.85 -9.03
C THR A 59 8.97 7.95 -7.93
N VAL A 60 8.87 6.65 -8.14
CA VAL A 60 9.43 5.62 -7.25
C VAL A 60 10.68 5.06 -7.90
N SER A 61 11.80 5.06 -7.18
CA SER A 61 13.10 4.61 -7.68
C SER A 61 13.70 3.59 -6.71
N GLY A 62 14.26 2.52 -7.22
CA GLY A 62 14.88 1.48 -6.41
C GLY A 62 15.04 0.16 -7.17
N GLU A 63 15.27 -0.93 -6.44
CA GLU A 63 15.30 -2.26 -7.02
C GLU A 63 13.96 -2.59 -7.71
N PRO A 64 13.95 -3.27 -8.88
CA PRO A 64 12.72 -3.58 -9.62
C PRO A 64 11.63 -4.26 -8.78
N SER A 65 12.01 -5.22 -7.95
CA SER A 65 11.08 -5.95 -7.08
C SER A 65 10.47 -5.05 -5.99
N SER A 66 11.29 -4.20 -5.38
CA SER A 66 10.90 -3.25 -4.35
C SER A 66 10.02 -2.13 -4.91
N THR A 67 10.35 -1.65 -6.09
CA THR A 67 9.61 -0.60 -6.80
C THR A 67 8.21 -1.08 -7.18
N GLU A 68 8.06 -2.32 -7.63
CA GLU A 68 6.75 -2.90 -7.92
C GLU A 68 5.90 -3.13 -6.66
N LYS A 69 6.53 -3.56 -5.54
CA LYS A 69 5.85 -3.66 -4.24
C LYS A 69 5.37 -2.29 -3.77
N ALA A 70 6.20 -1.26 -3.91
CA ALA A 70 5.84 0.13 -3.56
C ALA A 70 4.70 0.65 -4.45
N ARG A 71 4.72 0.38 -5.75
CA ARG A 71 3.63 0.72 -6.67
C ARG A 71 2.31 0.13 -6.21
N ARG A 72 2.28 -1.17 -5.89
CA ARG A 72 1.06 -1.86 -5.43
C ARG A 72 0.54 -1.30 -4.11
N ALA A 73 1.44 -0.99 -3.17
CA ALA A 73 1.06 -0.38 -1.90
C ALA A 73 0.43 1.01 -2.12
N LEU A 74 1.05 1.85 -2.96
CA LEU A 74 0.55 3.19 -3.30
C LEU A 74 -0.79 3.14 -4.05
N ASP A 75 -0.97 2.22 -5.00
CA ASP A 75 -2.25 2.00 -5.70
C ASP A 75 -3.37 1.64 -4.73
N ASN A 76 -3.08 0.79 -3.74
CA ASN A 76 -4.05 0.40 -2.71
C ASN A 76 -4.45 1.60 -1.84
N LEU A 77 -3.47 2.37 -1.35
CA LEU A 77 -3.70 3.57 -0.55
C LEU A 77 -4.47 4.64 -1.33
N TYR A 78 -4.13 4.86 -2.60
CA TYR A 78 -4.87 5.77 -3.47
C TYR A 78 -6.32 5.32 -3.67
N GLY A 79 -6.56 4.03 -3.84
CA GLY A 79 -7.90 3.45 -3.90
C GLY A 79 -8.73 3.73 -2.65
N MET A 80 -8.12 3.76 -1.46
CA MET A 80 -8.78 4.13 -0.20
C MET A 80 -9.14 5.63 -0.17
N VAL A 81 -8.19 6.50 -0.54
CA VAL A 81 -8.42 7.95 -0.61
C VAL A 81 -9.50 8.30 -1.63
N LYS A 82 -9.50 7.65 -2.80
CA LYS A 82 -10.53 7.83 -3.85
C LYS A 82 -11.94 7.50 -3.36
N LYS A 83 -12.06 6.56 -2.42
CA LYS A 83 -13.33 6.21 -1.76
C LYS A 83 -13.68 7.15 -0.58
N GLY A 84 -12.89 8.19 -0.32
CA GLY A 84 -13.09 9.15 0.76
C GLY A 84 -12.66 8.65 2.14
N HIS A 85 -11.85 7.60 2.22
CA HIS A 85 -11.35 7.09 3.50
C HIS A 85 -10.08 7.85 3.92
N ALA A 86 -10.02 8.24 5.18
CA ALA A 86 -8.79 8.72 5.78
C ALA A 86 -7.80 7.56 5.93
N VAL A 87 -6.57 7.76 5.47
CA VAL A 87 -5.51 6.76 5.57
C VAL A 87 -4.73 6.99 6.86
N ALA A 88 -4.71 6.00 7.74
CA ALA A 88 -3.89 6.01 8.96
C ALA A 88 -2.56 5.30 8.71
N VAL A 89 -1.57 5.56 9.57
CA VAL A 89 -0.24 4.89 9.53
C VAL A 89 -0.36 3.36 9.53
N SER A 90 -1.35 2.84 10.27
CA SER A 90 -1.65 1.40 10.29
C SER A 90 -2.16 0.84 8.96
N ASP A 91 -2.77 1.67 8.11
CA ASP A 91 -3.27 1.27 6.80
C ASP A 91 -2.12 1.23 5.78
N VAL A 92 -1.13 2.12 5.94
CA VAL A 92 0.13 2.07 5.19
C VAL A 92 0.86 0.76 5.47
N ASP A 93 0.97 0.37 6.75
CA ASP A 93 1.54 -0.91 7.14
C ASP A 93 0.80 -2.10 6.52
N GLY A 94 -0.51 -2.05 6.53
CA GLY A 94 -1.37 -3.06 5.90
C GLY A 94 -1.13 -3.14 4.40
N ALA A 95 -1.09 -1.99 3.71
CA ALA A 95 -0.85 -1.92 2.27
C ALA A 95 0.53 -2.50 1.88
N ILE A 96 1.58 -2.18 2.65
CA ILE A 96 2.92 -2.74 2.44
C ILE A 96 2.91 -4.26 2.60
N ARG A 97 2.33 -4.79 3.70
CA ARG A 97 2.25 -6.25 3.93
C ARG A 97 1.48 -6.95 2.81
N MET A 98 0.37 -6.38 2.36
CA MET A 98 -0.42 -6.90 1.25
C MET A 98 0.37 -6.91 -0.06
N ALA A 99 1.13 -5.84 -0.35
CA ALA A 99 1.95 -5.73 -1.54
C ALA A 99 3.09 -6.77 -1.55
N VAL A 100 3.79 -6.92 -0.42
CA VAL A 100 4.87 -7.93 -0.26
C VAL A 100 4.31 -9.34 -0.43
N ALA A 101 3.25 -9.68 0.28
CA ALA A 101 2.65 -11.02 0.22
C ALA A 101 2.10 -11.36 -1.18
N SER A 102 1.60 -10.36 -1.92
CA SER A 102 1.12 -10.55 -3.29
C SER A 102 2.26 -10.74 -4.30
N PHE A 103 3.46 -10.25 -3.96
CA PHE A 103 4.64 -10.41 -4.81
C PHE A 103 5.29 -11.78 -4.62
N ASP A 104 5.33 -12.27 -3.38
CA ASP A 104 5.99 -13.53 -3.03
C ASP A 104 5.16 -14.77 -3.41
N GLN A 105 3.89 -14.62 -3.81
CA GLN A 105 3.06 -15.72 -4.30
C GLN A 105 3.13 -15.82 -5.83
N PRO A 106 3.70 -16.91 -6.39
CA PRO A 106 3.73 -17.12 -7.81
C PRO A 106 2.31 -17.23 -8.39
N SER A 107 2.13 -16.54 -9.48
CA SER A 107 0.98 -16.35 -10.35
C SER A 107 -0.09 -17.45 -10.36
N LEU A 108 -1.24 -17.15 -9.78
CA LEU A 108 -2.53 -17.70 -10.19
C LEU A 108 -3.18 -16.75 -11.23
N PRO A 109 -4.11 -17.23 -12.09
CA PRO A 109 -4.61 -16.48 -13.24
C PRO A 109 -5.06 -15.06 -12.94
N ALA A 110 -4.86 -14.14 -13.88
CA ALA A 110 -5.04 -12.69 -13.74
C ALA A 110 -6.40 -12.21 -13.17
N ILE A 111 -7.43 -13.03 -13.25
CA ILE A 111 -8.78 -12.71 -12.72
C ILE A 111 -8.83 -12.82 -11.19
N GLU A 112 -8.14 -13.81 -10.62
CA GLU A 112 -8.06 -13.95 -9.16
C GLU A 112 -7.04 -13.00 -8.52
N SER A 113 -6.01 -12.58 -9.24
CA SER A 113 -5.01 -11.65 -8.74
C SER A 113 -5.59 -10.26 -8.49
N LYS A 114 -6.44 -9.73 -9.38
CA LYS A 114 -7.12 -8.45 -9.21
C LYS A 114 -8.07 -8.45 -8.01
N ALA A 115 -8.78 -9.57 -7.79
CA ALA A 115 -9.64 -9.75 -6.63
C ALA A 115 -8.85 -9.89 -5.32
N ARG A 116 -7.66 -10.49 -5.34
CA ARG A 116 -6.78 -10.62 -4.17
C ARG A 116 -6.07 -9.32 -3.80
N MET A 117 -5.76 -8.46 -4.79
CA MET A 117 -5.14 -7.16 -4.58
C MET A 117 -6.11 -6.13 -3.98
N SER A 118 -7.43 -6.29 -4.16
CA SER A 118 -8.41 -5.43 -3.52
C SER A 118 -8.52 -5.79 -2.04
N SER A 119 -8.14 -4.88 -1.16
CA SER A 119 -8.38 -5.01 0.28
C SER A 119 -9.87 -5.07 0.55
N SER A 120 -10.34 -6.16 1.16
CA SER A 120 -11.72 -6.26 1.61
C SER A 120 -11.98 -5.24 2.70
N GLN A 121 -13.16 -4.66 2.67
CA GLN A 121 -13.58 -3.65 3.65
C GLN A 121 -14.96 -4.00 4.19
N ILE A 122 -15.15 -3.81 5.48
CA ILE A 122 -16.46 -3.88 6.14
C ILE A 122 -16.82 -2.46 6.56
N SER A 123 -17.94 -1.95 6.05
CA SER A 123 -18.42 -0.63 6.41
C SER A 123 -19.49 -0.76 7.49
N THR A 124 -19.22 -0.18 8.66
CA THR A 124 -20.19 -0.06 9.75
C THR A 124 -20.71 1.36 9.82
N ARG A 125 -21.75 1.61 10.63
CA ARG A 125 -22.29 2.97 10.84
C ARG A 125 -21.27 3.99 11.33
N LYS A 126 -20.24 3.54 12.05
CA LYS A 126 -19.26 4.44 12.69
C LYS A 126 -17.94 4.53 11.94
N ARG A 127 -17.53 3.47 11.23
CA ARG A 127 -16.23 3.41 10.55
C ARG A 127 -16.16 2.29 9.53
N THR A 128 -15.26 2.43 8.58
CA THR A 128 -14.88 1.36 7.65
C THR A 128 -13.63 0.65 8.15
N ILE A 129 -13.66 -0.66 8.14
CA ILE A 129 -12.56 -1.53 8.57
C ILE A 129 -11.97 -2.18 7.32
N HIS A 130 -10.65 -2.11 7.18
CA HIS A 130 -9.91 -2.70 6.06
C HIS A 130 -9.08 -3.89 6.54
N ALA A 131 -8.95 -4.90 5.69
CA ALA A 131 -8.02 -5.99 5.93
C ALA A 131 -6.57 -5.46 5.89
N ARG A 132 -5.77 -5.83 6.88
CA ARG A 132 -4.36 -5.43 7.04
C ARG A 132 -3.38 -6.55 6.72
N THR A 133 -3.89 -7.76 6.52
CA THR A 133 -3.10 -8.94 6.12
C THR A 133 -3.85 -9.75 5.08
N PRO A 134 -3.15 -10.54 4.24
CA PRO A 134 -3.79 -11.42 3.28
C PRO A 134 -4.77 -12.41 3.92
N THR A 135 -4.42 -12.95 5.09
CA THR A 135 -5.27 -13.87 5.86
C THR A 135 -6.56 -13.20 6.34
N GLN A 136 -6.46 -11.96 6.86
CA GLN A 136 -7.65 -11.17 7.21
C GLN A 136 -8.52 -10.89 5.99
N ASN A 137 -7.90 -10.57 4.85
CA ASN A 137 -8.60 -10.35 3.59
C ASN A 137 -9.38 -11.59 3.14
N SER A 138 -8.76 -12.77 3.21
CA SER A 138 -9.42 -14.04 2.90
C SER A 138 -10.55 -14.35 3.88
N TYR A 139 -10.35 -14.07 5.17
CA TYR A 139 -11.36 -14.25 6.21
C TYR A 139 -12.57 -13.35 6.00
N MET A 140 -12.38 -12.06 5.74
CA MET A 140 -13.47 -11.12 5.47
C MET A 140 -14.27 -11.53 4.23
N ARG A 141 -13.60 -12.03 3.19
CA ARG A 141 -14.29 -12.57 1.99
C ARG A 141 -15.06 -13.86 2.28
N ALA A 142 -14.57 -14.69 3.18
CA ALA A 142 -15.28 -15.89 3.59
C ALA A 142 -16.54 -15.52 4.35
N LEU A 143 -16.48 -14.55 5.27
CA LEU A 143 -17.64 -14.05 6.00
C LEU A 143 -18.73 -13.47 5.09
N ASP A 144 -18.33 -12.84 3.97
CA ASP A 144 -19.27 -12.25 2.99
C ASP A 144 -19.96 -13.30 2.11
N LYS A 145 -19.34 -14.48 1.93
CA LYS A 145 -19.80 -15.49 0.95
C LYS A 145 -20.38 -16.76 1.55
N ALA A 146 -19.96 -17.13 2.74
CA ALA A 146 -20.29 -18.42 3.34
C ALA A 146 -21.28 -18.26 4.50
N GLU A 147 -22.23 -19.18 4.62
CA GLU A 147 -23.18 -19.22 5.73
C GLU A 147 -22.51 -19.60 7.06
N LEU A 148 -21.41 -20.35 6.99
CA LEU A 148 -20.65 -20.78 8.17
C LEU A 148 -19.15 -20.67 7.90
N VAL A 149 -18.42 -20.00 8.80
CA VAL A 149 -16.97 -19.81 8.70
C VAL A 149 -16.28 -20.18 10.01
N PHE A 150 -15.26 -21.00 9.93
CA PHE A 150 -14.38 -21.33 11.07
C PHE A 150 -13.10 -20.51 11.03
N GLY A 151 -12.90 -19.64 12.03
CA GLY A 151 -11.69 -18.83 12.17
C GLY A 151 -10.69 -19.45 13.14
N VAL A 152 -9.68 -20.17 12.65
CA VAL A 152 -8.63 -20.79 13.46
C VAL A 152 -7.34 -19.98 13.35
N GLY A 153 -6.66 -19.77 14.48
CA GLY A 153 -5.38 -19.07 14.53
C GLY A 153 -5.04 -18.51 15.93
N PRO A 154 -3.82 -17.98 16.13
CA PRO A 154 -3.37 -17.47 17.41
C PRO A 154 -4.20 -16.29 17.92
N ALA A 155 -4.12 -16.00 19.21
CA ALA A 155 -4.76 -14.84 19.83
C ALA A 155 -4.23 -13.52 19.22
N GLY A 156 -5.04 -12.46 19.28
CA GLY A 156 -4.65 -11.13 18.82
C GLY A 156 -4.65 -10.91 17.29
N THR A 157 -5.01 -11.89 16.47
CA THR A 157 -5.05 -11.77 15.00
C THR A 157 -6.30 -11.08 14.45
N GLY A 158 -7.21 -10.63 15.33
CA GLY A 158 -8.41 -9.87 14.94
C GLY A 158 -9.61 -10.72 14.49
N LYS A 159 -9.63 -12.03 14.71
CA LYS A 159 -10.73 -12.92 14.27
C LYS A 159 -12.10 -12.45 14.78
N THR A 160 -12.24 -12.32 16.09
CA THR A 160 -13.50 -11.86 16.71
C THR A 160 -13.84 -10.42 16.31
N PHE A 161 -12.85 -9.55 16.27
CA PHE A 161 -13.06 -8.14 15.87
C PHE A 161 -13.60 -7.99 14.44
N LEU A 162 -13.22 -8.87 13.53
CA LEU A 162 -13.68 -8.85 12.14
C LEU A 162 -15.01 -9.57 11.94
N ALA A 163 -15.40 -10.46 12.88
CA ALA A 163 -16.65 -11.23 12.81
C ALA A 163 -17.86 -10.51 13.42
N VAL A 164 -17.63 -9.52 14.30
CA VAL A 164 -18.63 -8.71 15.00
C VAL A 164 -18.83 -7.37 14.34
#